data_3d0b2d5e813f344bee0996753feb54c5
#
_entry.id   3d0b2d5e813f344bee0996753feb54c5
#
_cell.length_a   1.000
_cell.length_b   1.000
_cell.length_c   1.000
_cell.angle_alpha   90.00
_cell.angle_beta   90.00
_cell.angle_gamma   90.00
#
_symmetry.space_group_name_H-M   'P 1'
#
loop_
_entity.id
_entity.type
_entity.pdbx_description
1 polymer ?
#
loop_
_entity_poly.entity_id
_entity_poly.type
_entity_poly.pdbx_seq_one_letter_code
_entity_poly.pdbx_strand_id
1 'polypeptide(L)'
;MYICGKIGCYADTKHPLTSMAIDDNNNDDIFDPELVDDINSFERDPNYSEDDIKTLDWKEHIRRRPGMYIGNIGDGSNFDDGIYVLIKEVLDNAIDEFMMGFGRQIIVDVTPQTVTVRDFGRGIPLGKLIDASSKMNTGGKYDSKAFKKSVGLNGVGIKAVNALSTEFYIASVREGQKKSALFRCGELIEETDIEPCDEQGGTVVRFTPDSTIFRDYSYREEFIVPMLKNYTYLNTGLVIVFNGKRYVSRGGLLDLLRDNMTKDPLYPPIHLKGEDIEVTLTHIDQYGEEYYTFVNGQHTTQGGTHLTAFKEAVSRTMKDYFDRNFEYSDIRNGMVAALSIKVEEPVFVSQTKTRLGSRDMGPDGPTVAKFIGDFLKRELDNYLHRNLDVAAVILKKIQESEKIQRIRFIKKPSRPFFALCAPALFVLAILLRLLFSCGILDQRL
;
A
#
# COMPACT_ATOMS: atom_id res chain seq x y z
N MET A 1 0.57 -31.76 15.80
CA MET A 1 0.61 -33.17 15.35
C MET A 1 0.11 -33.21 13.92
N TYR A 2 0.93 -33.80 13.07
CA TYR A 2 0.86 -34.02 11.62
C TYR A 2 1.30 -32.85 10.73
N ILE A 3 2.59 -32.86 10.41
CA ILE A 3 3.06 -32.99 9.04
C ILE A 3 4.40 -33.74 9.12
N CYS A 4 4.33 -35.05 8.84
CA CYS A 4 5.50 -35.85 8.49
C CYS A 4 5.09 -36.68 7.27
N GLY A 5 5.71 -36.46 6.15
CA GLY A 5 5.47 -37.27 4.96
C GLY A 5 6.25 -36.81 3.75
N LYS A 6 7.42 -37.43 3.54
CA LYS A 6 8.17 -37.57 2.28
C LYS A 6 9.04 -36.40 1.84
N ILE A 7 10.26 -36.45 2.37
CA ILE A 7 11.44 -35.98 1.62
C ILE A 7 12.27 -37.22 1.32
N GLY A 8 12.38 -37.58 0.04
CA GLY A 8 13.23 -38.65 -0.46
C GLY A 8 14.69 -38.29 -0.27
N CYS A 9 15.44 -39.27 0.20
CA CYS A 9 16.88 -39.25 0.28
C CYS A 9 17.51 -39.04 -1.11
N TYR A 10 18.28 -38.02 -1.27
CA TYR A 10 19.40 -38.01 -2.22
C TYR A 10 20.69 -37.92 -1.40
N ALA A 11 21.46 -38.95 -1.49
CA ALA A 11 22.78 -39.08 -0.89
C ALA A 11 23.85 -38.54 -1.85
N ASP A 12 24.94 -38.10 -1.23
CA ASP A 12 26.30 -37.91 -1.77
C ASP A 12 26.61 -36.67 -2.63
N THR A 13 27.11 -35.63 -1.96
CA THR A 13 28.42 -35.09 -2.36
C THR A 13 29.13 -34.53 -1.12
N LYS A 14 30.26 -35.16 -0.81
CA LYS A 14 31.25 -34.78 0.21
C LYS A 14 31.88 -33.42 -0.15
N HIS A 15 31.63 -32.40 0.67
CA HIS A 15 32.61 -31.31 0.84
C HIS A 15 33.07 -31.29 2.30
N PRO A 16 34.35 -31.18 2.57
CA PRO A 16 34.88 -31.17 3.93
C PRO A 16 34.56 -29.82 4.58
N LEU A 17 33.88 -29.88 5.72
CA LEU A 17 33.81 -28.76 6.66
C LEU A 17 35.23 -28.53 7.18
N THR A 18 35.86 -27.49 6.68
CA THR A 18 37.05 -26.90 7.32
C THR A 18 36.57 -26.33 8.67
N SER A 19 37.01 -26.99 9.74
CA SER A 19 36.95 -26.45 11.08
C SER A 19 37.71 -25.14 11.11
N MET A 20 37.03 -24.02 11.23
CA MET A 20 37.65 -22.78 11.70
C MET A 20 37.99 -23.01 13.17
N ALA A 21 39.25 -23.18 13.45
CA ALA A 21 39.80 -23.08 14.79
C ALA A 21 39.49 -21.68 15.33
N ILE A 22 38.73 -21.61 16.42
CA ILE A 22 38.54 -20.40 17.20
C ILE A 22 39.87 -20.18 17.92
N ASP A 23 40.50 -19.05 17.60
CA ASP A 23 41.76 -18.63 18.25
C ASP A 23 41.38 -18.14 19.66
N ASP A 24 41.78 -18.88 20.69
CA ASP A 24 41.44 -18.69 22.11
C ASP A 24 42.15 -17.51 22.81
N ASN A 25 42.58 -16.50 22.08
CA ASN A 25 43.40 -15.42 22.66
C ASN A 25 42.84 -13.99 22.48
N ASN A 26 41.51 -13.79 22.39
CA ASN A 26 40.96 -12.44 22.52
C ASN A 26 39.49 -12.51 23.05
N ASN A 27 39.36 -12.90 24.29
CA ASN A 27 38.04 -13.07 24.90
C ASN A 27 37.90 -12.26 26.21
N ASP A 28 38.18 -10.95 26.18
CA ASP A 28 38.00 -10.12 27.37
C ASP A 28 37.08 -8.87 27.18
N ASP A 29 36.40 -8.67 26.02
CA ASP A 29 35.65 -7.41 25.86
C ASP A 29 34.23 -7.53 25.26
N ILE A 30 33.55 -8.70 25.33
CA ILE A 30 32.18 -8.83 24.75
C ILE A 30 31.13 -9.28 25.80
N PHE A 31 31.49 -9.53 27.03
CA PHE A 31 30.51 -9.88 28.06
C PHE A 31 30.38 -8.76 29.08
N ASP A 32 29.43 -7.86 28.87
CA ASP A 32 29.01 -6.89 29.87
C ASP A 32 28.12 -7.60 30.90
N PRO A 33 28.54 -7.81 32.13
CA PRO A 33 27.75 -8.49 33.15
C PRO A 33 26.44 -7.75 33.48
N GLU A 34 26.39 -6.42 33.31
CA GLU A 34 25.19 -5.62 33.54
C GLU A 34 24.08 -5.90 32.51
N LEU A 35 24.43 -6.27 31.29
CA LEU A 35 23.46 -6.66 30.24
C LEU A 35 22.79 -8.02 30.53
N VAL A 36 23.43 -8.88 31.30
CA VAL A 36 22.89 -10.20 31.67
C VAL A 36 21.88 -10.08 32.81
N ASP A 37 22.06 -9.10 33.70
CA ASP A 37 21.12 -8.86 34.79
C ASP A 37 19.81 -8.23 34.26
N ASP A 38 19.85 -7.39 33.24
CA ASP A 38 18.65 -6.86 32.57
C ASP A 38 17.86 -7.95 31.83
N ILE A 39 18.52 -8.95 31.25
CA ILE A 39 17.84 -10.10 30.60
C ILE A 39 17.19 -11.03 31.64
N ASN A 40 17.75 -11.11 32.84
CA ASN A 40 17.18 -11.91 33.94
C ASN A 40 16.06 -11.20 34.70
N SER A 41 15.85 -9.88 34.51
CA SER A 41 14.75 -9.12 35.10
C SER A 41 13.40 -9.31 34.40
N PHE A 42 13.33 -9.97 33.24
CA PHE A 42 12.07 -10.47 32.73
C PHE A 42 11.54 -11.55 33.67
N GLU A 43 10.46 -11.23 34.38
CA GLU A 43 9.71 -12.19 35.19
C GLU A 43 9.37 -13.40 34.27
N ARG A 44 10.15 -14.46 34.44
CA ARG A 44 9.81 -15.74 33.80
C ARG A 44 8.58 -16.25 34.52
N ASP A 45 7.44 -16.28 33.83
CA ASP A 45 6.27 -16.95 34.38
C ASP A 45 6.60 -18.47 34.45
N PRO A 46 6.91 -19.01 35.63
CA PRO A 46 7.25 -20.42 35.77
C PRO A 46 6.04 -21.35 35.57
N ASN A 47 4.83 -20.77 35.39
CA ASN A 47 3.57 -21.47 35.33
C ASN A 47 3.01 -21.58 33.90
N TYR A 48 3.79 -21.25 32.84
CA TYR A 48 3.33 -21.46 31.47
C TYR A 48 3.04 -22.94 31.24
N SER A 49 1.76 -23.24 31.04
CA SER A 49 1.22 -24.60 30.92
C SER A 49 0.37 -24.78 29.65
N GLU A 50 -0.09 -25.99 29.41
CA GLU A 50 -1.01 -26.31 28.31
C GLU A 50 -2.31 -25.48 28.36
N ASP A 51 -2.76 -25.10 29.58
CA ASP A 51 -3.97 -24.30 29.80
C ASP A 51 -3.82 -22.83 29.32
N ASP A 52 -2.60 -22.36 29.12
CA ASP A 52 -2.33 -21.03 28.59
C ASP A 52 -2.47 -20.96 27.07
N ILE A 53 -2.50 -22.12 26.41
CA ILE A 53 -2.70 -22.22 24.96
C ILE A 53 -4.19 -22.23 24.66
N LYS A 54 -4.70 -21.08 24.16
CA LYS A 54 -6.13 -20.92 23.86
C LYS A 54 -6.35 -20.83 22.35
N THR A 55 -7.35 -21.56 21.87
CA THR A 55 -7.87 -21.39 20.50
C THR A 55 -8.97 -20.35 20.54
N LEU A 56 -8.78 -19.26 19.78
CA LEU A 56 -9.78 -18.21 19.63
C LEU A 56 -10.69 -18.51 18.44
N ASP A 57 -11.97 -18.17 18.56
CA ASP A 57 -12.82 -18.11 17.38
C ASP A 57 -12.43 -16.90 16.49
N TRP A 58 -12.96 -16.86 15.26
CA TRP A 58 -12.58 -15.83 14.29
C TRP A 58 -12.88 -14.41 14.74
N LYS A 59 -14.04 -14.16 15.39
CA LYS A 59 -14.46 -12.85 15.85
C LYS A 59 -13.64 -12.40 17.06
N GLU A 60 -13.39 -13.29 17.99
CA GLU A 60 -12.53 -13.01 19.13
C GLU A 60 -11.10 -12.72 18.69
N HIS A 61 -10.56 -13.49 17.73
CA HIS A 61 -9.24 -13.21 17.17
C HIS A 61 -9.16 -11.83 16.51
N ILE A 62 -10.16 -11.47 15.66
CA ILE A 62 -10.19 -10.14 15.02
C ILE A 62 -10.26 -9.03 16.07
N ARG A 63 -11.10 -9.18 17.09
CA ARG A 63 -11.27 -8.18 18.15
C ARG A 63 -10.05 -8.04 19.05
N ARG A 64 -9.31 -9.12 19.30
CA ARG A 64 -8.05 -9.09 20.08
C ARG A 64 -6.86 -8.60 19.28
N ARG A 65 -6.86 -8.77 17.97
CA ARG A 65 -5.75 -8.43 17.06
C ARG A 65 -6.25 -7.61 15.85
N PRO A 66 -7.00 -6.51 16.05
CA PRO A 66 -7.60 -5.75 14.95
C PRO A 66 -6.54 -5.23 13.96
N GLY A 67 -5.34 -4.88 14.46
CA GLY A 67 -4.25 -4.39 13.63
C GLY A 67 -3.80 -5.34 12.52
N MET A 68 -4.01 -6.67 12.67
CA MET A 68 -3.72 -7.64 11.60
C MET A 68 -4.68 -7.49 10.41
N TYR A 69 -5.88 -6.95 10.62
CA TYR A 69 -6.95 -6.87 9.62
C TYR A 69 -7.14 -5.46 9.06
N ILE A 70 -7.01 -4.45 9.92
CA ILE A 70 -7.30 -3.06 9.57
C ILE A 70 -6.10 -2.11 9.73
N GLY A 71 -4.93 -2.63 10.12
CA GLY A 71 -3.74 -1.80 10.38
C GLY A 71 -3.87 -0.97 11.66
N ASN A 72 -3.50 0.30 11.59
CA ASN A 72 -3.60 1.20 12.73
C ASN A 72 -5.06 1.38 13.16
N ILE A 73 -5.37 1.25 14.44
CA ILE A 73 -6.74 1.47 14.92
C ILE A 73 -7.12 2.94 14.76
N GLY A 74 -6.31 3.84 15.32
CA GLY A 74 -6.47 5.30 15.24
C GLY A 74 -7.79 5.84 15.77
N ASP A 75 -7.92 7.17 15.73
CA ASP A 75 -9.11 7.92 16.11
C ASP A 75 -9.79 8.64 14.92
N GLY A 76 -9.32 8.39 13.71
CA GLY A 76 -9.76 9.05 12.48
C GLY A 76 -9.00 10.33 12.14
N SER A 77 -7.94 10.65 12.88
CA SER A 77 -7.08 11.80 12.60
C SER A 77 -6.13 11.58 11.41
N ASN A 78 -5.93 10.32 10.99
CA ASN A 78 -5.08 9.95 9.86
C ASN A 78 -5.89 9.19 8.80
N PHE A 79 -5.49 9.36 7.54
CA PHE A 79 -6.18 8.76 6.38
C PHE A 79 -6.11 7.21 6.34
N ASP A 80 -5.16 6.61 7.05
CA ASP A 80 -4.92 5.16 7.14
C ASP A 80 -5.44 4.53 8.45
N ASP A 81 -6.16 5.29 9.25
CA ASP A 81 -6.80 4.77 10.47
C ASP A 81 -7.87 3.73 10.13
N GLY A 82 -7.99 2.74 11.00
CA GLY A 82 -8.81 1.55 10.80
C GLY A 82 -10.28 1.82 10.50
N ILE A 83 -10.86 2.92 11.01
CA ILE A 83 -12.25 3.29 10.70
C ILE A 83 -12.46 3.55 9.19
N TYR A 84 -11.45 4.10 8.49
CA TYR A 84 -11.51 4.27 7.03
C TYR A 84 -11.27 2.96 6.29
N VAL A 85 -10.48 2.05 6.87
CA VAL A 85 -10.29 0.69 6.32
C VAL A 85 -11.61 -0.08 6.37
N LEU A 86 -12.44 0.08 7.43
CA LEU A 86 -13.76 -0.53 7.48
C LEU A 86 -14.67 -0.04 6.34
N ILE A 87 -14.70 1.28 6.07
CA ILE A 87 -15.43 1.84 4.92
C ILE A 87 -14.93 1.23 3.61
N LYS A 88 -13.61 1.17 3.45
CA LYS A 88 -12.95 0.65 2.26
C LYS A 88 -13.30 -0.81 1.98
N GLU A 89 -13.29 -1.69 2.98
CA GLU A 89 -13.62 -3.10 2.81
C GLU A 89 -15.07 -3.32 2.34
N VAL A 90 -16.00 -2.45 2.74
CA VAL A 90 -17.39 -2.49 2.24
C VAL A 90 -17.46 -1.94 0.81
N LEU A 91 -16.77 -0.82 0.52
CA LEU A 91 -16.72 -0.24 -0.82
C LEU A 91 -16.08 -1.18 -1.83
N ASP A 92 -15.00 -1.85 -1.48
CA ASP A 92 -14.30 -2.79 -2.36
C ASP A 92 -15.25 -3.90 -2.87
N ASN A 93 -16.18 -4.36 -2.04
CA ASN A 93 -17.19 -5.34 -2.48
C ASN A 93 -18.21 -4.73 -3.45
N ALA A 94 -18.64 -3.49 -3.23
CA ALA A 94 -19.52 -2.78 -4.14
C ALA A 94 -18.85 -2.44 -5.48
N ILE A 95 -17.56 -2.09 -5.45
CA ILE A 95 -16.73 -1.83 -6.64
C ILE A 95 -16.54 -3.12 -7.46
N ASP A 96 -16.33 -4.25 -6.82
CA ASP A 96 -16.20 -5.53 -7.52
C ASP A 96 -17.47 -5.87 -8.34
N GLU A 97 -18.67 -5.56 -7.84
CA GLU A 97 -19.92 -5.72 -8.62
C GLU A 97 -19.93 -4.80 -9.86
N PHE A 98 -19.52 -3.54 -9.72
CA PHE A 98 -19.38 -2.62 -10.86
C PHE A 98 -18.38 -3.13 -11.89
N MET A 99 -17.21 -3.62 -11.44
CA MET A 99 -16.18 -4.18 -12.34
C MET A 99 -16.68 -5.42 -13.10
N MET A 100 -17.61 -6.17 -12.51
CA MET A 100 -18.31 -7.29 -13.14
C MET A 100 -19.44 -6.85 -14.11
N GLY A 101 -19.63 -5.53 -14.26
CA GLY A 101 -20.66 -4.95 -15.14
C GLY A 101 -22.04 -4.79 -14.50
N PHE A 102 -22.15 -4.97 -13.18
CA PHE A 102 -23.42 -4.88 -12.45
C PHE A 102 -23.47 -3.64 -11.55
N GLY A 103 -24.55 -2.88 -11.68
CA GLY A 103 -24.70 -1.61 -10.97
C GLY A 103 -23.80 -0.51 -11.54
N ARG A 104 -24.21 0.74 -11.44
CA ARG A 104 -23.45 1.92 -11.89
C ARG A 104 -23.37 3.00 -10.83
N GLN A 105 -23.99 2.74 -9.70
CA GLN A 105 -24.07 3.69 -8.60
C GLN A 105 -23.80 2.99 -7.28
N ILE A 106 -23.11 3.70 -6.39
CA ILE A 106 -22.91 3.34 -4.99
C ILE A 106 -23.34 4.55 -4.17
N ILE A 107 -24.16 4.33 -3.14
CA ILE A 107 -24.54 5.36 -2.18
C ILE A 107 -23.78 5.11 -0.89
N VAL A 108 -23.16 6.14 -0.36
CA VAL A 108 -22.38 6.12 0.87
C VAL A 108 -22.88 7.24 1.77
N ASP A 109 -23.49 6.87 2.88
CA ASP A 109 -23.92 7.82 3.89
C ASP A 109 -23.11 7.61 5.17
N VAL A 110 -22.46 8.66 5.63
CA VAL A 110 -21.64 8.65 6.84
C VAL A 110 -22.17 9.70 7.80
N THR A 111 -22.59 9.24 8.96
CA THR A 111 -22.92 10.06 10.12
C THR A 111 -21.74 10.05 11.11
N PRO A 112 -21.74 10.81 12.21
CA PRO A 112 -20.67 10.74 13.19
C PRO A 112 -20.38 9.34 13.74
N GLN A 113 -21.36 8.43 13.72
CA GLN A 113 -21.22 7.10 14.33
C GLN A 113 -21.44 5.95 13.36
N THR A 114 -22.21 6.15 12.29
CA THR A 114 -22.71 5.06 11.44
C THR A 114 -22.33 5.29 9.98
N VAL A 115 -21.91 4.23 9.32
CA VAL A 115 -21.67 4.21 7.88
C VAL A 115 -22.70 3.30 7.22
N THR A 116 -23.30 3.76 6.13
CA THR A 116 -24.17 2.96 5.26
C THR A 116 -23.62 2.98 3.85
N VAL A 117 -23.46 1.81 3.26
CA VAL A 117 -23.08 1.65 1.85
C VAL A 117 -24.14 0.82 1.15
N ARG A 118 -24.67 1.34 0.04
CA ARG A 118 -25.64 0.65 -0.83
C ARG A 118 -25.04 0.55 -2.24
N ASP A 119 -24.90 -0.67 -2.74
CA ASP A 119 -24.69 -0.92 -4.16
C ASP A 119 -25.97 -1.34 -4.87
N PHE A 120 -25.94 -1.35 -6.21
CA PHE A 120 -27.02 -1.77 -7.08
C PHE A 120 -26.55 -2.91 -8.00
N GLY A 121 -25.70 -3.79 -7.47
CA GLY A 121 -25.21 -4.99 -8.13
C GLY A 121 -26.21 -6.13 -8.12
N ARG A 122 -25.70 -7.36 -8.25
CA ARG A 122 -26.53 -8.58 -8.26
C ARG A 122 -27.10 -8.96 -6.89
N GLY A 123 -26.50 -8.44 -5.82
CA GLY A 123 -26.74 -8.89 -4.47
C GLY A 123 -26.04 -10.22 -4.15
N ILE A 124 -25.79 -10.45 -2.86
CA ILE A 124 -25.25 -11.70 -2.33
C ILE A 124 -26.32 -12.80 -2.47
N PRO A 125 -25.99 -14.04 -2.87
CA PRO A 125 -26.94 -15.15 -2.85
C PRO A 125 -27.60 -15.29 -1.46
N LEU A 126 -28.93 -15.20 -1.39
CA LEU A 126 -29.67 -15.03 -0.14
C LEU A 126 -29.40 -16.13 0.87
N GLY A 127 -29.31 -17.40 0.42
CA GLY A 127 -28.97 -18.55 1.27
C GLY A 127 -27.53 -18.54 1.78
N LYS A 128 -26.67 -17.60 1.31
CA LYS A 128 -25.28 -17.45 1.72
C LYS A 128 -24.96 -16.13 2.42
N LEU A 129 -25.97 -15.30 2.66
CA LEU A 129 -25.79 -13.98 3.28
C LEU A 129 -25.08 -14.06 4.63
N ILE A 130 -25.53 -14.96 5.51
CA ILE A 130 -24.92 -15.15 6.83
C ILE A 130 -23.49 -15.69 6.70
N ASP A 131 -23.31 -16.76 5.90
CA ASP A 131 -21.99 -17.36 5.70
C ASP A 131 -20.99 -16.34 5.14
N ALA A 132 -21.40 -15.54 4.16
CA ALA A 132 -20.57 -14.50 3.55
C ALA A 132 -20.16 -13.40 4.53
N SER A 133 -20.99 -13.13 5.55
CA SER A 133 -20.79 -12.05 6.53
C SER A 133 -20.06 -12.49 7.79
N SER A 134 -20.08 -13.81 8.14
CA SER A 134 -19.62 -14.30 9.43
C SER A 134 -18.70 -15.51 9.40
N LYS A 135 -18.55 -16.21 8.28
CA LYS A 135 -17.65 -17.36 8.22
C LYS A 135 -16.33 -17.00 7.52
N MET A 136 -15.21 -17.25 8.21
CA MET A 136 -13.88 -17.08 7.62
C MET A 136 -13.72 -17.98 6.38
N ASN A 137 -12.86 -17.52 5.47
CA ASN A 137 -12.58 -18.24 4.22
C ASN A 137 -13.83 -18.56 3.38
N THR A 138 -14.87 -17.74 3.48
CA THR A 138 -16.09 -17.84 2.68
C THR A 138 -16.21 -16.65 1.76
N GLY A 139 -16.25 -16.89 0.47
CA GLY A 139 -16.38 -15.86 -0.56
C GLY A 139 -16.57 -16.48 -1.94
N GLY A 140 -17.23 -15.76 -2.83
CA GLY A 140 -17.44 -16.19 -4.22
C GLY A 140 -16.25 -15.95 -5.14
N LYS A 141 -15.10 -15.51 -4.60
CA LYS A 141 -13.96 -15.02 -5.40
C LYS A 141 -12.83 -16.03 -5.56
N TYR A 142 -12.85 -17.16 -4.82
CA TYR A 142 -11.76 -18.13 -4.81
C TYR A 142 -11.57 -18.88 -6.15
N ASP A 143 -12.65 -19.31 -6.79
CA ASP A 143 -12.59 -20.17 -7.98
C ASP A 143 -13.03 -19.48 -9.29
N SER A 144 -13.37 -18.21 -9.23
CA SER A 144 -13.90 -17.49 -10.40
C SER A 144 -12.80 -16.83 -11.20
N LYS A 145 -12.62 -17.24 -12.46
CA LYS A 145 -11.73 -16.54 -13.41
C LYS A 145 -12.02 -15.04 -13.52
N ALA A 146 -13.28 -14.64 -13.28
CA ALA A 146 -13.71 -13.25 -13.34
C ALA A 146 -13.19 -12.38 -12.19
N PHE A 147 -12.85 -12.98 -11.04
CA PHE A 147 -12.36 -12.27 -9.86
C PHE A 147 -10.84 -12.37 -9.65
N LYS A 148 -10.09 -13.01 -10.54
CA LYS A 148 -8.63 -13.17 -10.42
C LYS A 148 -7.86 -11.87 -10.19
N LYS A 149 -8.40 -10.74 -10.67
CA LYS A 149 -7.84 -9.39 -10.56
C LYS A 149 -8.68 -8.48 -9.64
N SER A 150 -9.52 -9.06 -8.76
CA SER A 150 -10.29 -8.30 -7.80
C SER A 150 -9.46 -7.91 -6.58
N VAL A 151 -9.99 -7.03 -5.77
CA VAL A 151 -9.34 -6.49 -4.58
C VAL A 151 -9.50 -7.38 -3.37
N GLY A 152 -10.68 -7.94 -3.19
CA GLY A 152 -11.10 -8.67 -2.00
C GLY A 152 -10.85 -10.18 -2.07
N LEU A 153 -9.62 -10.62 -2.36
CA LEU A 153 -9.28 -12.04 -2.54
C LEU A 153 -9.32 -12.86 -1.24
N ASN A 154 -9.01 -12.27 -0.11
CA ASN A 154 -8.82 -13.02 1.15
C ASN A 154 -10.14 -13.39 1.86
N GLY A 155 -11.28 -12.86 1.43
CA GLY A 155 -12.59 -13.18 2.01
C GLY A 155 -12.74 -12.84 3.50
N VAL A 156 -11.91 -11.92 4.03
CA VAL A 156 -11.88 -11.56 5.46
C VAL A 156 -12.42 -10.15 5.75
N GLY A 157 -12.39 -9.23 4.79
CA GLY A 157 -12.67 -7.81 5.02
C GLY A 157 -14.04 -7.54 5.64
N ILE A 158 -15.11 -8.05 5.03
CA ILE A 158 -16.47 -7.85 5.57
C ILE A 158 -16.66 -8.48 6.97
N LYS A 159 -15.91 -9.57 7.29
CA LYS A 159 -15.90 -10.19 8.62
C LYS A 159 -15.22 -9.29 9.64
N ALA A 160 -14.14 -8.60 9.22
CA ALA A 160 -13.49 -7.62 10.08
C ALA A 160 -14.43 -6.46 10.39
N VAL A 161 -15.17 -5.93 9.39
CA VAL A 161 -16.19 -4.91 9.63
C VAL A 161 -17.25 -5.40 10.61
N ASN A 162 -17.77 -6.62 10.42
CA ASN A 162 -18.78 -7.22 11.31
C ASN A 162 -18.25 -7.39 12.75
N ALA A 163 -17.07 -8.02 12.92
CA ALA A 163 -16.52 -8.28 14.25
C ALA A 163 -16.10 -7.00 15.01
N LEU A 164 -15.72 -5.93 14.30
CA LEU A 164 -15.25 -4.67 14.88
C LEU A 164 -16.36 -3.60 15.03
N SER A 165 -17.63 -4.00 14.85
CA SER A 165 -18.79 -3.13 14.96
C SER A 165 -19.68 -3.54 16.11
N THR A 166 -20.19 -2.56 16.88
CA THR A 166 -21.25 -2.77 17.87
C THR A 166 -22.56 -3.14 17.20
N GLU A 167 -22.80 -2.65 16.01
CA GLU A 167 -23.93 -3.01 15.15
C GLU A 167 -23.46 -3.17 13.71
N PHE A 168 -23.77 -4.29 13.11
CA PHE A 168 -23.53 -4.57 11.70
C PHE A 168 -24.80 -5.16 11.09
N TYR A 169 -25.42 -4.39 10.19
CA TYR A 169 -26.60 -4.81 9.43
C TYR A 169 -26.20 -5.04 7.97
N ILE A 170 -26.65 -6.15 7.42
CA ILE A 170 -26.48 -6.47 6.01
C ILE A 170 -27.80 -6.95 5.42
N ALA A 171 -28.14 -6.44 4.23
CA ALA A 171 -29.28 -6.91 3.46
C ALA A 171 -28.88 -7.12 2.00
N SER A 172 -29.41 -8.16 1.40
CA SER A 172 -29.27 -8.46 -0.01
C SER A 172 -30.62 -8.55 -0.68
N VAL A 173 -30.74 -7.87 -1.83
CA VAL A 173 -31.89 -7.93 -2.72
C VAL A 173 -31.46 -8.58 -4.01
N ARG A 174 -32.09 -9.71 -4.34
CA ARG A 174 -31.75 -10.49 -5.52
C ARG A 174 -33.00 -11.17 -6.11
N GLU A 175 -33.20 -11.03 -7.42
CA GLU A 175 -34.27 -11.72 -8.14
C GLU A 175 -35.68 -11.46 -7.56
N GLY A 176 -35.92 -10.21 -7.10
CA GLY A 176 -37.21 -9.82 -6.50
C GLY A 176 -37.43 -10.36 -5.08
N GLN A 177 -36.38 -10.81 -4.41
CA GLN A 177 -36.42 -11.28 -3.03
C GLN A 177 -35.38 -10.57 -2.18
N LYS A 178 -35.62 -10.46 -0.89
CA LYS A 178 -34.75 -9.84 0.11
C LYS A 178 -34.52 -10.74 1.30
N LYS A 179 -33.31 -10.73 1.80
CA LYS A 179 -32.95 -11.25 3.12
C LYS A 179 -32.04 -10.27 3.82
N SER A 180 -32.17 -10.14 5.14
CA SER A 180 -31.30 -9.32 5.97
C SER A 180 -30.84 -10.05 7.22
N ALA A 181 -29.77 -9.52 7.81
CA ALA A 181 -29.24 -10.00 9.08
C ALA A 181 -28.64 -8.84 9.87
N LEU A 182 -28.77 -8.93 11.19
CA LEU A 182 -28.20 -8.02 12.17
C LEU A 182 -27.20 -8.78 13.04
N PHE A 183 -26.01 -8.23 13.19
CA PHE A 183 -24.96 -8.76 14.06
C PHE A 183 -24.53 -7.70 15.09
N ARG A 184 -24.01 -8.17 16.22
CA ARG A 184 -23.31 -7.34 17.21
C ARG A 184 -21.98 -7.96 17.54
N CYS A 185 -20.90 -7.22 17.34
CA CYS A 185 -19.51 -7.72 17.58
C CYS A 185 -19.23 -9.10 16.94
N GLY A 186 -19.79 -9.34 15.75
CA GLY A 186 -19.66 -10.62 15.03
C GLY A 186 -20.68 -11.69 15.38
N GLU A 187 -21.50 -11.49 16.42
CA GLU A 187 -22.58 -12.41 16.80
C GLU A 187 -23.85 -12.14 16.02
N LEU A 188 -24.46 -13.16 15.41
CA LEU A 188 -25.75 -13.04 14.77
C LEU A 188 -26.84 -12.82 15.83
N ILE A 189 -27.57 -11.71 15.74
CA ILE A 189 -28.65 -11.35 16.66
C ILE A 189 -30.01 -11.66 16.03
N GLU A 190 -30.16 -11.34 14.74
CA GLU A 190 -31.43 -11.48 14.04
C GLU A 190 -31.17 -11.75 12.55
N GLU A 191 -31.98 -12.57 11.93
CA GLU A 191 -32.06 -12.72 10.49
C GLU A 191 -33.54 -12.81 10.06
N THR A 192 -33.82 -12.26 8.88
CA THR A 192 -35.16 -12.40 8.29
C THR A 192 -35.24 -13.67 7.44
N ASP A 193 -36.46 -14.15 7.24
CA ASP A 193 -36.72 -15.10 6.17
C ASP A 193 -36.51 -14.45 4.79
N ILE A 194 -36.49 -15.25 3.75
CA ILE A 194 -36.48 -14.73 2.37
C ILE A 194 -37.87 -14.28 2.00
N GLU A 195 -38.04 -12.99 1.73
CA GLU A 195 -39.30 -12.37 1.45
C GLU A 195 -39.32 -11.71 0.06
N PRO A 196 -40.46 -11.67 -0.63
CA PRO A 196 -40.60 -10.89 -1.85
C PRO A 196 -40.30 -9.40 -1.60
N CYS A 197 -39.66 -8.75 -2.56
CA CYS A 197 -39.25 -7.36 -2.44
C CYS A 197 -39.22 -6.68 -3.81
N ASP A 198 -39.81 -5.48 -3.89
CA ASP A 198 -39.81 -4.64 -5.11
C ASP A 198 -38.60 -3.70 -5.20
N GLU A 199 -37.69 -3.74 -4.20
CA GLU A 199 -36.46 -2.94 -4.23
C GLU A 199 -35.54 -3.39 -5.38
N GLN A 200 -34.79 -2.43 -5.92
CA GLN A 200 -33.74 -2.73 -6.90
C GLN A 200 -32.67 -3.65 -6.28
N GLY A 201 -32.22 -4.63 -7.05
CA GLY A 201 -31.17 -5.59 -6.66
C GLY A 201 -29.91 -4.90 -6.14
N GLY A 202 -29.14 -5.58 -5.30
CA GLY A 202 -27.89 -5.12 -4.74
C GLY A 202 -27.75 -5.45 -3.25
N THR A 203 -26.74 -4.86 -2.60
CA THR A 203 -26.43 -5.09 -1.19
C THR A 203 -26.45 -3.78 -0.40
N VAL A 204 -26.99 -3.82 0.81
CA VAL A 204 -26.86 -2.74 1.80
C VAL A 204 -26.03 -3.24 2.95
N VAL A 205 -25.01 -2.49 3.34
CA VAL A 205 -24.26 -2.71 4.58
C VAL A 205 -24.35 -1.44 5.41
N ARG A 206 -24.78 -1.57 6.66
CA ARG A 206 -24.74 -0.49 7.66
C ARG A 206 -23.97 -0.97 8.87
N PHE A 207 -23.02 -0.17 9.35
CA PHE A 207 -22.25 -0.55 10.52
C PHE A 207 -21.91 0.65 11.41
N THR A 208 -21.73 0.37 12.70
CA THR A 208 -21.29 1.31 13.72
C THR A 208 -20.03 0.72 14.35
N PRO A 209 -18.85 1.31 14.15
CA PRO A 209 -17.63 0.83 14.79
C PRO A 209 -17.74 0.74 16.32
N ASP A 210 -17.09 -0.25 16.91
CA ASP A 210 -17.14 -0.47 18.35
C ASP A 210 -16.28 0.55 19.09
N SER A 211 -16.88 1.43 19.87
CA SER A 211 -16.23 2.47 20.67
C SER A 211 -15.30 1.93 21.76
N THR A 212 -15.38 0.65 22.11
CA THR A 212 -14.43 0.02 23.02
C THR A 212 -13.07 -0.26 22.36
N ILE A 213 -13.07 -0.37 21.01
CA ILE A 213 -11.88 -0.58 20.17
C ILE A 213 -11.44 0.77 19.56
N PHE A 214 -12.38 1.49 18.92
CA PHE A 214 -12.15 2.79 18.30
C PHE A 214 -12.56 3.90 19.27
N ARG A 215 -11.65 4.29 20.14
CA ARG A 215 -11.95 5.31 21.16
C ARG A 215 -11.99 6.69 20.53
N ASP A 216 -13.01 7.48 20.89
CA ASP A 216 -13.16 8.90 20.52
C ASP A 216 -12.98 9.17 19.00
N TYR A 217 -13.31 8.18 18.14
CA TYR A 217 -13.13 8.31 16.71
C TYR A 217 -14.09 9.33 16.08
N SER A 218 -13.62 9.94 15.00
CA SER A 218 -14.45 10.81 14.16
C SER A 218 -14.11 10.65 12.70
N TYR A 219 -15.14 10.58 11.86
CA TYR A 219 -14.99 10.56 10.41
C TYR A 219 -14.71 11.96 9.88
N ARG A 220 -13.69 12.11 9.03
CA ARG A 220 -13.33 13.36 8.36
C ARG A 220 -13.55 13.25 6.87
N GLU A 221 -14.33 14.17 6.30
CA GLU A 221 -14.59 14.19 4.86
C GLU A 221 -13.31 14.37 4.05
N GLU A 222 -12.32 15.09 4.59
CA GLU A 222 -11.03 15.31 3.96
C GLU A 222 -10.26 14.01 3.64
N PHE A 223 -10.56 12.89 4.31
CA PHE A 223 -9.99 11.57 4.03
C PHE A 223 -10.93 10.68 3.22
N ILE A 224 -12.24 10.78 3.47
CA ILE A 224 -13.25 9.98 2.75
C ILE A 224 -13.37 10.45 1.30
N VAL A 225 -13.50 11.75 1.04
CA VAL A 225 -13.73 12.26 -0.31
C VAL A 225 -12.60 11.92 -1.28
N PRO A 226 -11.29 12.07 -0.95
CA PRO A 226 -10.21 11.62 -1.83
C PRO A 226 -10.25 10.11 -2.11
N MET A 227 -10.57 9.28 -1.10
CA MET A 227 -10.72 7.83 -1.28
C MET A 227 -11.84 7.51 -2.28
N LEU A 228 -13.02 8.13 -2.14
CA LEU A 228 -14.15 7.94 -3.05
C LEU A 228 -13.83 8.42 -4.47
N LYS A 229 -13.16 9.57 -4.60
CA LYS A 229 -12.70 10.09 -5.89
C LYS A 229 -11.75 9.12 -6.59
N ASN A 230 -10.80 8.52 -5.85
CA ASN A 230 -9.89 7.53 -6.41
C ASN A 230 -10.64 6.36 -7.05
N TYR A 231 -11.70 5.85 -6.39
CA TYR A 231 -12.54 4.82 -7.00
C TYR A 231 -13.22 5.29 -8.29
N THR A 232 -13.68 6.55 -8.37
CA THR A 232 -14.28 7.07 -9.61
C THR A 232 -13.26 7.26 -10.73
N TYR A 233 -12.02 7.64 -10.42
CA TYR A 233 -10.94 7.77 -11.40
C TYR A 233 -10.52 6.42 -11.98
N LEU A 234 -10.49 5.38 -11.15
CA LEU A 234 -10.12 4.03 -11.57
C LEU A 234 -11.26 3.29 -12.29
N ASN A 235 -12.50 3.72 -12.07
CA ASN A 235 -13.71 3.10 -12.59
C ASN A 235 -14.56 4.13 -13.33
N THR A 236 -14.14 4.50 -14.54
CA THR A 236 -14.81 5.53 -15.35
C THR A 236 -16.29 5.21 -15.56
N GLY A 237 -17.16 6.17 -15.27
CA GLY A 237 -18.61 6.02 -15.37
C GLY A 237 -19.29 5.46 -14.11
N LEU A 238 -18.54 5.02 -13.10
CA LEU A 238 -19.07 4.74 -11.78
C LEU A 238 -19.50 6.06 -11.12
N VAL A 239 -20.71 6.06 -10.55
CA VAL A 239 -21.25 7.17 -9.77
C VAL A 239 -21.21 6.79 -8.30
N ILE A 240 -20.53 7.58 -7.47
CA ILE A 240 -20.60 7.49 -6.01
C ILE A 240 -21.35 8.70 -5.49
N VAL A 241 -22.41 8.45 -4.71
CA VAL A 241 -23.16 9.49 -4.01
C VAL A 241 -22.77 9.44 -2.54
N PHE A 242 -22.09 10.46 -2.06
CA PHE A 242 -21.66 10.57 -0.68
C PHE A 242 -22.40 11.69 0.04
N ASN A 243 -23.15 11.35 1.05
CA ASN A 243 -24.00 12.30 1.81
C ASN A 243 -24.80 13.22 0.87
N GLY A 244 -25.42 12.64 -0.18
CA GLY A 244 -26.18 13.36 -1.19
C GLY A 244 -25.35 14.03 -2.30
N LYS A 245 -24.04 14.17 -2.16
CA LYS A 245 -23.16 14.76 -3.17
C LYS A 245 -22.64 13.72 -4.15
N ARG A 246 -22.78 14.00 -5.45
CA ARG A 246 -22.41 13.08 -6.53
C ARG A 246 -20.97 13.26 -6.97
N TYR A 247 -20.23 12.15 -7.07
CA TYR A 247 -18.88 12.04 -7.61
C TYR A 247 -18.87 11.09 -8.79
N VAL A 248 -18.23 11.49 -9.87
CA VAL A 248 -18.07 10.69 -11.09
C VAL A 248 -16.89 11.22 -11.88
N SER A 249 -16.09 10.34 -12.48
CA SER A 249 -15.04 10.71 -13.43
C SER A 249 -15.37 10.14 -14.82
N ARG A 250 -15.06 10.94 -15.85
CA ARG A 250 -15.13 10.52 -17.26
C ARG A 250 -13.75 10.39 -17.86
N GLY A 251 -12.77 11.16 -17.35
CA GLY A 251 -11.41 11.17 -17.82
C GLY A 251 -10.47 10.20 -17.09
N GLY A 252 -10.95 9.51 -16.05
CA GLY A 252 -10.16 8.51 -15.34
C GLY A 252 -8.90 9.09 -14.71
N LEU A 253 -7.74 8.47 -14.99
CA LEU A 253 -6.45 8.94 -14.44
C LEU A 253 -6.06 10.36 -14.92
N LEU A 254 -6.60 10.84 -16.04
CA LEU A 254 -6.43 12.24 -16.46
C LEU A 254 -7.10 13.21 -15.47
N ASP A 255 -8.31 12.88 -15.03
CA ASP A 255 -9.03 13.68 -14.04
C ASP A 255 -8.29 13.63 -12.69
N LEU A 256 -7.76 12.46 -12.32
CA LEU A 256 -6.95 12.31 -11.12
C LEU A 256 -5.75 13.25 -11.14
N LEU A 257 -4.97 13.28 -12.21
CA LEU A 257 -3.84 14.19 -12.30
C LEU A 257 -4.28 15.66 -12.22
N ARG A 258 -5.32 16.03 -12.98
CA ARG A 258 -5.84 17.41 -13.01
C ARG A 258 -6.29 17.89 -11.64
N ASP A 259 -6.99 17.04 -10.90
CA ASP A 259 -7.52 17.37 -9.57
C ASP A 259 -6.43 17.50 -8.49
N ASN A 260 -5.28 16.86 -8.69
CA ASN A 260 -4.21 16.82 -7.69
C ASN A 260 -2.99 17.68 -8.05
N MET A 261 -2.80 18.05 -9.32
CA MET A 261 -1.68 18.93 -9.69
C MET A 261 -1.79 20.30 -9.02
N THR A 262 -0.69 20.75 -8.43
CA THR A 262 -0.56 22.06 -7.75
C THR A 262 -0.20 23.19 -8.70
N LYS A 263 0.25 22.86 -9.91
CA LYS A 263 0.67 23.80 -10.98
C LYS A 263 0.20 23.30 -12.33
N ASP A 264 0.12 24.22 -13.28
CA ASP A 264 -0.20 23.88 -14.66
C ASP A 264 0.85 22.92 -15.27
N PRO A 265 0.40 21.94 -16.06
CA PRO A 265 1.29 21.03 -16.75
C PRO A 265 2.07 21.78 -17.85
N LEU A 266 3.35 21.45 -18.04
CA LEU A 266 4.20 22.03 -19.08
C LEU A 266 3.78 21.60 -20.49
N TYR A 267 3.06 20.50 -20.60
CA TYR A 267 2.46 19.96 -21.82
C TYR A 267 1.21 19.14 -21.45
N PRO A 268 0.26 18.93 -22.36
CA PRO A 268 -0.91 18.11 -22.09
C PRO A 268 -0.51 16.73 -21.55
N PRO A 269 -1.14 16.26 -20.46
CA PRO A 269 -0.77 14.95 -19.89
C PRO A 269 -0.82 13.83 -20.92
N ILE A 270 0.25 13.06 -21.01
CA ILE A 270 0.35 11.86 -21.82
C ILE A 270 -0.52 10.79 -21.17
N HIS A 271 -1.45 10.19 -21.93
CA HIS A 271 -2.32 9.14 -21.45
C HIS A 271 -2.12 7.89 -22.30
N LEU A 272 -1.66 6.82 -21.67
CA LEU A 272 -1.39 5.53 -22.31
C LEU A 272 -2.25 4.47 -21.64
N LYS A 273 -2.95 3.68 -22.47
CA LYS A 273 -3.84 2.62 -21.98
C LYS A 273 -3.55 1.32 -22.72
N GLY A 274 -3.38 0.26 -21.94
CA GLY A 274 -3.21 -1.11 -22.41
C GLY A 274 -4.11 -2.06 -21.65
N GLU A 275 -3.99 -3.34 -21.94
CA GLU A 275 -4.60 -4.37 -21.14
C GLU A 275 -3.87 -4.43 -19.78
N ASP A 276 -4.63 -4.37 -18.68
CA ASP A 276 -4.13 -4.42 -17.32
C ASP A 276 -3.16 -3.30 -16.90
N ILE A 277 -3.01 -2.24 -17.71
CA ILE A 277 -2.18 -1.09 -17.38
C ILE A 277 -2.77 0.20 -17.94
N GLU A 278 -2.79 1.23 -17.11
CA GLU A 278 -3.11 2.58 -17.51
C GLU A 278 -2.11 3.54 -16.87
N VAL A 279 -1.56 4.45 -17.68
CA VAL A 279 -0.55 5.42 -17.26
C VAL A 279 -0.97 6.80 -17.73
N THR A 280 -0.87 7.76 -16.83
CA THR A 280 -0.96 9.18 -17.19
C THR A 280 0.21 9.92 -16.57
N LEU A 281 0.92 10.73 -17.34
CA LEU A 281 2.09 11.48 -16.86
C LEU A 281 2.22 12.84 -17.53
N THR A 282 2.76 13.79 -16.79
CA THR A 282 3.20 15.10 -17.29
C THR A 282 4.35 15.62 -16.44
N HIS A 283 4.92 16.78 -16.82
CA HIS A 283 5.83 17.53 -15.97
C HIS A 283 5.20 18.87 -15.59
N ILE A 284 5.49 19.32 -14.40
CA ILE A 284 5.13 20.65 -13.90
C ILE A 284 6.39 21.42 -13.53
N ASP A 285 6.29 22.74 -13.38
CA ASP A 285 7.43 23.56 -12.95
C ASP A 285 7.60 23.52 -11.43
N GLN A 286 8.03 22.35 -10.95
CA GLN A 286 8.29 22.06 -9.56
C GLN A 286 9.54 21.19 -9.44
N TYR A 287 10.18 21.21 -8.28
CA TYR A 287 11.26 20.28 -7.95
C TYR A 287 10.69 19.04 -7.28
N GLY A 288 11.24 17.88 -7.64
CA GLY A 288 10.81 16.58 -7.12
C GLY A 288 9.92 15.81 -8.09
N GLU A 289 9.33 14.76 -7.61
CA GLU A 289 8.48 13.83 -8.37
C GLU A 289 7.29 13.43 -7.54
N GLU A 290 6.12 13.27 -8.16
CA GLU A 290 4.86 12.92 -7.51
C GLU A 290 4.17 11.76 -8.23
N TYR A 291 3.73 10.74 -7.48
CA TYR A 291 3.17 9.53 -8.05
C TYR A 291 1.92 9.07 -7.33
N TYR A 292 0.90 8.78 -8.10
CA TYR A 292 -0.33 8.14 -7.67
C TYR A 292 -0.37 6.72 -8.24
N THR A 293 -0.21 5.69 -7.40
CA THR A 293 -0.09 4.32 -7.89
C THR A 293 -1.17 3.41 -7.34
N PHE A 294 -1.68 2.56 -8.22
CA PHE A 294 -2.80 1.67 -7.92
C PHE A 294 -2.54 0.26 -8.43
N VAL A 295 -2.94 -0.72 -7.64
CA VAL A 295 -2.91 -2.14 -8.00
C VAL A 295 -4.28 -2.73 -7.73
N ASN A 296 -4.96 -3.26 -8.75
CA ASN A 296 -6.32 -3.80 -8.65
C ASN A 296 -7.31 -2.81 -7.99
N GLY A 297 -7.17 -1.51 -8.24
CA GLY A 297 -8.01 -0.49 -7.62
C GLY A 297 -7.56 -0.03 -6.23
N GLN A 298 -6.52 -0.64 -5.63
CA GLN A 298 -5.99 -0.23 -4.34
C GLN A 298 -4.94 0.86 -4.48
N HIS A 299 -5.09 1.96 -3.76
CA HIS A 299 -4.08 3.02 -3.70
C HIS A 299 -2.87 2.57 -2.91
N THR A 300 -1.75 2.36 -3.60
CA THR A 300 -0.49 1.92 -3.00
C THR A 300 0.35 3.13 -2.57
N THR A 301 -0.03 3.76 -1.47
CA THR A 301 0.60 5.00 -0.97
C THR A 301 2.09 4.87 -0.66
N GLN A 302 2.55 3.66 -0.36
CA GLN A 302 3.96 3.34 -0.13
C GLN A 302 4.64 2.74 -1.38
N GLY A 303 3.97 2.78 -2.54
CA GLY A 303 4.49 2.26 -3.80
C GLY A 303 4.67 0.74 -3.80
N GLY A 304 5.85 0.29 -4.21
CA GLY A 304 6.20 -1.13 -4.32
C GLY A 304 6.92 -1.44 -5.62
N THR A 305 6.93 -2.71 -6.02
CA THR A 305 7.63 -3.20 -7.21
C THR A 305 7.20 -2.48 -8.49
N HIS A 306 5.90 -2.20 -8.65
CA HIS A 306 5.35 -1.51 -9.82
C HIS A 306 5.80 -0.05 -9.92
N LEU A 307 5.87 0.71 -8.81
CA LEU A 307 6.37 2.08 -8.84
C LEU A 307 7.86 2.13 -9.18
N THR A 308 8.65 1.22 -8.60
CA THR A 308 10.07 1.10 -8.92
C THR A 308 10.28 0.78 -10.40
N ALA A 309 9.53 -0.19 -10.92
CA ALA A 309 9.56 -0.56 -12.34
C ALA A 309 9.14 0.60 -13.26
N PHE A 310 8.09 1.34 -12.88
CA PHE A 310 7.63 2.51 -13.64
C PHE A 310 8.69 3.60 -13.71
N LYS A 311 9.29 3.97 -12.57
CA LYS A 311 10.34 5.00 -12.49
C LYS A 311 11.54 4.65 -13.36
N GLU A 312 11.94 3.40 -13.37
CA GLU A 312 13.04 2.91 -14.20
C GLU A 312 12.66 2.90 -15.68
N ALA A 313 11.51 2.34 -16.01
CA ALA A 313 11.09 2.17 -17.39
C ALA A 313 10.84 3.51 -18.10
N VAL A 314 10.15 4.46 -17.45
CA VAL A 314 9.91 5.79 -18.03
C VAL A 314 11.21 6.53 -18.27
N SER A 315 12.15 6.46 -17.30
CA SER A 315 13.45 7.11 -17.43
C SER A 315 14.29 6.50 -18.55
N ARG A 316 14.32 5.17 -18.63
CA ARG A 316 15.04 4.45 -19.69
C ARG A 316 14.46 4.78 -21.08
N THR A 317 13.14 4.71 -21.23
CA THR A 317 12.48 5.00 -22.51
C THR A 317 12.77 6.41 -22.99
N MET A 318 12.67 7.42 -22.12
CA MET A 318 12.97 8.81 -22.50
C MET A 318 14.47 9.02 -22.81
N LYS A 319 15.38 8.38 -22.05
CA LYS A 319 16.82 8.42 -22.31
C LYS A 319 17.15 7.82 -23.68
N ASP A 320 16.58 6.65 -23.99
CA ASP A 320 16.79 5.96 -25.26
C ASP A 320 16.21 6.78 -26.42
N TYR A 321 15.01 7.36 -26.28
CA TYR A 321 14.37 8.20 -27.29
C TYR A 321 15.20 9.45 -27.64
N PHE A 322 15.77 10.13 -26.64
CA PHE A 322 16.59 11.34 -26.89
C PHE A 322 18.03 11.03 -27.27
N ASP A 323 18.45 9.78 -27.23
CA ASP A 323 19.84 9.33 -27.47
C ASP A 323 20.87 10.16 -26.69
N ARG A 324 20.62 10.40 -25.41
CA ARG A 324 21.46 11.19 -24.52
C ARG A 324 21.60 10.54 -23.14
N ASN A 325 22.79 10.63 -22.57
CA ASN A 325 23.08 10.06 -21.25
C ASN A 325 22.60 10.96 -20.11
N PHE A 326 21.30 11.17 -19.99
CA PHE A 326 20.69 11.89 -18.87
C PHE A 326 20.67 11.03 -17.60
N GLU A 327 20.80 11.68 -16.44
CA GLU A 327 20.52 11.05 -15.17
C GLU A 327 19.01 10.81 -15.02
N TYR A 328 18.63 9.65 -14.49
CA TYR A 328 17.21 9.29 -14.30
C TYR A 328 16.46 10.27 -13.39
N SER A 329 17.14 10.85 -12.39
CA SER A 329 16.58 11.88 -11.53
C SER A 329 16.24 13.16 -12.28
N ASP A 330 17.04 13.54 -13.30
CA ASP A 330 16.77 14.74 -14.09
C ASP A 330 15.56 14.53 -15.01
N ILE A 331 15.40 13.32 -15.57
CA ILE A 331 14.23 12.96 -16.37
C ILE A 331 12.94 13.04 -15.54
N ARG A 332 12.98 12.59 -14.28
CA ARG A 332 11.81 12.57 -13.43
C ARG A 332 11.55 13.86 -12.64
N ASN A 333 12.47 14.81 -12.68
CA ASN A 333 12.32 16.05 -11.92
C ASN A 333 11.15 16.90 -12.44
N GLY A 334 10.17 17.15 -11.58
CA GLY A 334 8.91 17.82 -11.91
C GLY A 334 7.84 16.89 -12.50
N MET A 335 8.09 15.57 -12.57
CA MET A 335 7.11 14.61 -13.07
C MET A 335 5.97 14.41 -12.08
N VAL A 336 4.75 14.47 -12.59
CA VAL A 336 3.52 14.03 -11.90
C VAL A 336 2.92 12.91 -12.74
N ALA A 337 2.75 11.74 -12.14
CA ALA A 337 2.26 10.58 -12.87
C ALA A 337 1.27 9.74 -12.05
N ALA A 338 0.32 9.13 -12.74
CA ALA A 338 -0.57 8.12 -12.21
C ALA A 338 -0.35 6.80 -12.96
N LEU A 339 -0.28 5.71 -12.20
CA LEU A 339 -0.12 4.35 -12.71
C LEU A 339 -1.18 3.45 -12.09
N SER A 340 -1.93 2.75 -12.89
CA SER A 340 -2.84 1.68 -12.47
C SER A 340 -2.50 0.39 -13.19
N ILE A 341 -2.28 -0.69 -12.43
CA ILE A 341 -2.07 -2.03 -12.99
C ILE A 341 -3.04 -3.04 -12.37
N LYS A 342 -3.31 -4.11 -13.11
CA LYS A 342 -4.08 -5.26 -12.64
C LYS A 342 -3.17 -6.48 -12.58
N VAL A 343 -2.96 -6.98 -11.39
CA VAL A 343 -2.10 -8.14 -11.08
C VAL A 343 -2.98 -9.32 -10.68
N GLU A 344 -2.71 -10.49 -11.20
CA GLU A 344 -3.37 -11.71 -10.76
C GLU A 344 -2.73 -12.17 -9.44
N GLU A 345 -3.55 -12.42 -8.42
CA GLU A 345 -3.11 -12.84 -7.08
C GLU A 345 -2.03 -11.93 -6.46
N PRO A 346 -2.29 -10.62 -6.32
CA PRO A 346 -1.28 -9.69 -5.84
C PRO A 346 -0.89 -9.96 -4.40
N VAL A 347 0.41 -9.98 -4.12
CA VAL A 347 0.98 -10.05 -2.78
C VAL A 347 1.31 -8.64 -2.31
N PHE A 348 0.66 -8.20 -1.24
CA PHE A 348 0.96 -6.93 -0.58
C PHE A 348 1.79 -7.17 0.69
N VAL A 349 2.60 -6.19 1.07
CA VAL A 349 3.46 -6.26 2.27
C VAL A 349 2.63 -6.30 3.56
N SER A 350 1.42 -5.70 3.55
CA SER A 350 0.49 -5.67 4.67
C SER A 350 -0.95 -5.85 4.22
N GLN A 351 -1.84 -6.19 5.15
CA GLN A 351 -3.28 -6.30 4.87
C GLN A 351 -3.91 -4.96 4.46
N THR A 352 -3.34 -3.83 4.86
CA THR A 352 -3.78 -2.49 4.43
C THR A 352 -3.50 -2.21 2.94
N LYS A 353 -2.75 -3.09 2.27
CA LYS A 353 -2.49 -3.09 0.82
C LYS A 353 -1.81 -1.79 0.31
N THR A 354 -1.07 -1.11 1.16
CA THR A 354 -0.40 0.15 0.83
C THR A 354 0.86 0.00 -0.02
N ARG A 355 1.43 -1.23 -0.10
CA ARG A 355 2.65 -1.51 -0.85
C ARG A 355 2.59 -2.87 -1.55
N LEU A 356 2.81 -2.88 -2.88
CA LEU A 356 2.91 -4.11 -3.65
C LEU A 356 4.26 -4.80 -3.43
N GLY A 357 4.22 -6.09 -3.09
CA GLY A 357 5.37 -6.96 -2.95
C GLY A 357 5.58 -7.92 -4.13
N SER A 358 4.53 -8.18 -4.94
CA SER A 358 4.61 -9.13 -6.06
C SER A 358 5.77 -8.82 -7.00
N ARG A 359 6.51 -9.85 -7.39
CA ARG A 359 7.54 -9.78 -8.42
C ARG A 359 6.94 -9.92 -9.82
N ASP A 360 5.92 -10.76 -9.97
CA ASP A 360 5.32 -11.17 -11.22
C ASP A 360 3.86 -10.68 -11.34
N MET A 361 3.34 -10.59 -12.55
CA MET A 361 1.98 -10.14 -12.85
C MET A 361 0.92 -11.21 -12.55
N GLY A 362 1.35 -12.42 -12.22
CA GLY A 362 0.54 -13.59 -11.91
C GLY A 362 1.41 -14.84 -11.91
N PRO A 363 0.86 -16.02 -11.57
CA PRO A 363 1.61 -17.26 -11.45
C PRO A 363 2.42 -17.63 -12.70
N ASP A 364 1.84 -17.41 -13.89
CA ASP A 364 2.44 -17.70 -15.19
C ASP A 364 2.79 -16.42 -15.97
N GLY A 365 2.71 -15.25 -15.33
CA GLY A 365 2.88 -13.95 -15.96
C GLY A 365 4.34 -13.51 -16.05
N PRO A 366 4.62 -12.46 -16.85
CA PRO A 366 5.93 -11.81 -16.84
C PRO A 366 6.17 -11.11 -15.50
N THR A 367 7.44 -10.74 -15.23
CA THR A 367 7.72 -9.87 -14.09
C THR A 367 7.05 -8.51 -14.24
N VAL A 368 6.63 -7.91 -13.14
CA VAL A 368 6.05 -6.54 -13.10
C VAL A 368 6.97 -5.54 -13.82
N ALA A 369 8.28 -5.68 -13.62
CA ALA A 369 9.28 -4.82 -14.27
C ALA A 369 9.30 -4.99 -15.79
N LYS A 370 9.23 -6.23 -16.29
CA LYS A 370 9.18 -6.51 -17.73
C LYS A 370 7.87 -6.01 -18.33
N PHE A 371 6.73 -6.28 -17.68
CA PHE A 371 5.41 -5.89 -18.17
C PHE A 371 5.31 -4.37 -18.35
N ILE A 372 5.66 -3.60 -17.33
CA ILE A 372 5.63 -2.14 -17.37
C ILE A 372 6.70 -1.61 -18.35
N GLY A 373 7.88 -2.22 -18.36
CA GLY A 373 8.98 -1.83 -19.25
C GLY A 373 8.63 -1.99 -20.72
N ASP A 374 8.11 -3.14 -21.12
CA ASP A 374 7.73 -3.43 -22.49
C ASP A 374 6.56 -2.52 -22.96
N PHE A 375 5.61 -2.26 -22.06
CA PHE A 375 4.49 -1.34 -22.33
C PHE A 375 4.99 0.09 -22.58
N LEU A 376 5.79 0.65 -21.67
CA LEU A 376 6.28 2.03 -21.81
C LEU A 376 7.23 2.17 -23.00
N LYS A 377 8.13 1.21 -23.21
CA LYS A 377 9.02 1.22 -24.35
C LYS A 377 8.26 1.28 -25.68
N ARG A 378 7.12 0.63 -25.78
CA ARG A 378 6.30 0.65 -26.97
C ARG A 378 5.41 1.89 -27.07
N GLU A 379 4.60 2.13 -26.03
CA GLU A 379 3.56 3.15 -26.10
C GLU A 379 4.07 4.57 -25.90
N LEU A 380 4.99 4.77 -24.95
CA LEU A 380 5.58 6.10 -24.69
C LEU A 380 6.51 6.52 -25.83
N ASP A 381 7.34 5.61 -26.33
CA ASP A 381 8.21 5.88 -27.46
C ASP A 381 7.40 6.25 -28.73
N ASN A 382 6.36 5.47 -29.05
CA ASN A 382 5.46 5.78 -30.14
C ASN A 382 4.75 7.13 -29.95
N TYR A 383 4.36 7.47 -28.71
CA TYR A 383 3.72 8.76 -28.43
C TYR A 383 4.68 9.92 -28.67
N LEU A 384 5.92 9.82 -28.22
CA LEU A 384 6.93 10.86 -28.39
C LEU A 384 7.29 11.08 -29.86
N HIS A 385 7.36 10.01 -30.67
CA HIS A 385 7.58 10.12 -32.11
C HIS A 385 6.42 10.81 -32.86
N ARG A 386 5.20 10.68 -32.37
CA ARG A 386 4.02 11.32 -32.97
C ARG A 386 3.78 12.75 -32.48
N ASN A 387 4.35 13.14 -31.31
CA ASN A 387 4.12 14.43 -30.66
C ASN A 387 5.47 15.10 -30.37
N LEU A 388 6.14 15.55 -31.45
CA LEU A 388 7.48 16.12 -31.38
C LEU A 388 7.53 17.43 -30.58
N ASP A 389 6.44 18.20 -30.56
CA ASP A 389 6.27 19.39 -29.74
C ASP A 389 6.32 19.07 -28.25
N VAL A 390 5.62 18.03 -27.81
CA VAL A 390 5.66 17.52 -26.44
C VAL A 390 7.07 17.02 -26.10
N ALA A 391 7.70 16.24 -27.00
CA ALA A 391 9.05 15.74 -26.82
C ALA A 391 10.07 16.88 -26.65
N ALA A 392 9.93 17.98 -27.41
CA ALA A 392 10.79 19.14 -27.30
C ALA A 392 10.65 19.83 -25.92
N VAL A 393 9.43 19.94 -25.38
CA VAL A 393 9.19 20.50 -24.04
C VAL A 393 9.81 19.62 -22.96
N ILE A 394 9.64 18.31 -23.07
CA ILE A 394 10.26 17.34 -22.13
C ILE A 394 11.78 17.46 -22.16
N LEU A 395 12.39 17.49 -23.35
CA LEU A 395 13.85 17.65 -23.51
C LEU A 395 14.34 18.91 -22.84
N LYS A 396 13.64 20.03 -23.05
CA LYS A 396 13.99 21.32 -22.44
C LYS A 396 13.95 21.23 -20.91
N LYS A 397 12.90 20.61 -20.34
CA LYS A 397 12.76 20.44 -18.89
C LYS A 397 13.89 19.57 -18.30
N ILE A 398 14.26 18.48 -18.96
CA ILE A 398 15.38 17.63 -18.54
C ILE A 398 16.71 18.40 -18.54
N GLN A 399 16.98 19.19 -19.60
CA GLN A 399 18.19 19.99 -19.71
C GLN A 399 18.25 21.11 -18.65
N GLU A 400 17.11 21.70 -18.29
CA GLU A 400 17.02 22.66 -17.20
C GLU A 400 17.32 22.02 -15.85
N SER A 401 16.81 20.81 -15.60
CA SER A 401 17.11 20.03 -14.39
C SER A 401 18.59 19.72 -14.29
N GLU A 402 19.21 19.23 -15.36
CA GLU A 402 20.64 18.93 -15.43
C GLU A 402 21.49 20.18 -15.09
N LYS A 403 21.15 21.34 -15.64
CA LYS A 403 21.87 22.61 -15.34
C LYS A 403 21.76 22.98 -13.85
N ILE A 404 20.58 22.85 -13.26
CA ILE A 404 20.35 23.16 -11.85
C ILE A 404 21.14 22.21 -10.96
N GLN A 405 21.19 20.91 -11.27
CA GLN A 405 21.95 19.92 -10.53
C GLN A 405 23.47 20.23 -10.61
N ARG A 406 24.00 20.56 -11.78
CA ARG A 406 25.39 20.94 -11.94
C ARG A 406 25.76 22.17 -11.11
N ILE A 407 24.89 23.21 -11.08
CA ILE A 407 25.11 24.42 -10.26
C ILE A 407 25.10 24.07 -8.76
N ARG A 408 24.19 23.19 -8.31
CA ARG A 408 24.13 22.74 -6.91
C ARG A 408 25.38 21.93 -6.52
N PHE A 409 25.91 21.10 -7.42
CA PHE A 409 27.15 20.35 -7.19
C PHE A 409 28.34 21.27 -7.02
N ILE A 410 28.44 22.31 -7.85
CA ILE A 410 29.53 23.32 -7.79
C ILE A 410 29.41 24.16 -6.51
N LYS A 411 28.19 24.45 -6.04
CA LYS A 411 27.92 25.24 -4.83
C LYS A 411 27.96 24.43 -3.52
N LYS A 412 28.04 23.09 -3.56
CA LYS A 412 28.33 22.34 -2.34
C LYS A 412 29.76 22.68 -1.93
N PRO A 413 30.00 23.39 -0.79
CA PRO A 413 31.35 23.60 -0.31
C PRO A 413 31.97 22.19 -0.15
N SER A 414 33.09 21.97 -0.85
CA SER A 414 33.98 20.85 -0.50
C SER A 414 34.13 20.90 1.01
N ARG A 415 33.81 19.82 1.71
CA ARG A 415 34.03 19.74 3.17
C ARG A 415 35.43 20.32 3.42
N PRO A 416 35.56 21.37 4.24
CA PRO A 416 36.87 22.00 4.39
C PRO A 416 37.85 20.90 4.83
N PHE A 417 38.97 20.82 4.16
CA PHE A 417 40.06 19.88 4.44
C PHE A 417 40.49 19.88 5.92
N PHE A 418 40.06 20.92 6.65
CA PHE A 418 40.24 21.09 8.09
C PHE A 418 39.50 20.03 8.96
N ALA A 419 38.45 19.35 8.45
CA ALA A 419 37.76 18.33 9.24
C ALA A 419 38.58 17.01 9.39
N LEU A 420 39.54 16.79 8.51
CA LEU A 420 40.49 15.65 8.60
C LEU A 420 41.71 15.96 9.46
N CYS A 421 42.05 17.24 9.67
CA CYS A 421 43.15 17.65 10.53
C CYS A 421 42.81 17.91 12.00
N ALA A 422 41.53 18.03 12.33
CA ALA A 422 41.09 18.27 13.71
C ALA A 422 41.54 17.19 14.70
N PRO A 423 41.47 15.88 14.41
CA PRO A 423 42.01 14.85 15.30
C PRO A 423 43.51 14.91 15.46
N ALA A 424 44.25 15.21 14.37
CA ALA A 424 45.70 15.29 14.41
C ALA A 424 46.22 16.51 15.23
N LEU A 425 45.52 17.66 15.11
CA LEU A 425 45.82 18.84 15.91
C LEU A 425 45.47 18.62 17.37
N PHE A 426 44.40 17.87 17.69
CA PHE A 426 44.02 17.55 19.05
C PHE A 426 45.00 16.60 19.71
N VAL A 427 45.49 15.58 18.98
CA VAL A 427 46.52 14.65 19.44
C VAL A 427 47.86 15.39 19.65
N LEU A 428 48.22 16.29 18.72
CA LEU A 428 49.42 17.12 18.84
C LEU A 428 49.36 18.05 20.07
N ALA A 429 48.21 18.66 20.35
CA ALA A 429 47.97 19.49 21.52
C ALA A 429 48.08 18.71 22.85
N ILE A 430 47.57 17.45 22.84
CA ILE A 430 47.69 16.57 24.04
C ILE A 430 49.17 16.14 24.22
N LEU A 431 49.90 15.77 23.16
CA LEU A 431 51.32 15.42 23.21
C LEU A 431 52.17 16.59 23.70
N LEU A 432 51.92 17.81 23.21
CA LEU A 432 52.57 19.02 23.69
C LEU A 432 52.29 19.29 25.16
N ARG A 433 51.05 19.10 25.64
CA ARG A 433 50.70 19.22 27.08
C ARG A 433 51.42 18.18 27.92
N LEU A 434 51.51 16.94 27.44
CA LEU A 434 52.23 15.88 28.18
C LEU A 434 53.75 16.14 28.23
N LEU A 435 54.34 16.66 27.15
CA LEU A 435 55.78 17.03 27.12
C LEU A 435 56.06 18.22 28.07
N PHE A 436 55.15 19.20 28.20
CA PHE A 436 55.22 20.28 29.18
C PHE A 436 55.06 19.77 30.61
N SER A 437 54.18 18.81 30.86
CA SER A 437 53.95 18.24 32.21
C SER A 437 55.09 17.33 32.66
N CYS A 438 55.84 16.74 31.73
CA CYS A 438 57.01 15.88 32.03
C CYS A 438 58.34 16.64 32.18
N GLY A 439 58.35 17.98 32.08
CA GLY A 439 59.55 18.80 32.29
C GLY A 439 60.64 18.63 31.20
N ILE A 440 60.28 18.11 29.99
CA ILE A 440 61.22 17.84 28.91
C ILE A 440 61.45 19.05 27.99
N LEU A 441 60.59 20.11 28.12
CA LEU A 441 60.75 21.38 27.42
C LEU A 441 60.89 22.51 28.46
N ASP A 442 62.02 23.13 28.50
CA ASP A 442 62.37 24.26 29.37
C ASP A 442 61.59 25.53 28.97
N GLN A 443 61.13 26.32 29.96
CA GLN A 443 60.33 27.55 29.77
C GLN A 443 61.14 28.74 29.19
N ARG A 444 62.02 28.53 28.21
CA ARG A 444 62.71 29.60 27.53
C ARG A 444 62.62 29.48 26.03
N LEU A 445 61.44 29.90 25.51
CA LEU A 445 61.36 30.47 24.17
C LEU A 445 60.13 31.38 24.11
#